data_65efbeab1c57894075726a51a8271935
#
_entry.id   65efbeab1c57894075726a51a8271935
#
_cell.length_a   1.000
_cell.length_b   1.000
_cell.length_c   1.000
_cell.angle_alpha   90.00
_cell.angle_beta   90.00
_cell.angle_gamma   90.00
#
_symmetry.space_group_name_H-M   'P 1'
#
loop_
_entity.id
_entity.type
_entity.pdbx_description
1 polymer ?
#
loop_
_entity_poly.entity_id
_entity_poly.type
_entity_poly.pdbx_seq_one_letter_code
_entity_poly.pdbx_strand_id
1 'polypeptide(L)'
;MPYATALDCKTNDSFQRTSWLLRSRFGLTLTAFLLTRRGIILILSGALLLASACNSKSPVATQGELTIAAAADLAPAFEELGRKFQETRNIKVVFSFGSTGLLAKQIENGAPMDLFAAANTEYVDQLEKQGLIVSDTKTIYARGRITLWTQKGSPIRIEKISDLTRPEVKRIAIANPDHAPYGMAAKEALERAGIWENVQPKLVYGENIRQTLQYAETGNVEVAIVALSLSLRSDGQWVLIPEELHKPLDQALAVIKGTKNEREAREFVQFVMGSQGREIMRKYGFTLPGEAPIRPGEAPIR
;
A
#
# COMPACT_ATOMS: atom_id res chain seq x y z
N MET A 1 14.03 53.72 -13.78
CA MET A 1 14.65 53.72 -15.11
C MET A 1 14.75 52.30 -15.61
N PRO A 2 14.26 52.04 -16.80
CA PRO A 2 13.93 50.71 -17.31
C PRO A 2 14.99 50.15 -18.24
N TYR A 3 14.95 48.89 -18.52
CA TYR A 3 15.17 48.37 -19.87
C TYR A 3 14.50 46.99 -20.02
N ALA A 4 13.47 47.04 -20.81
CA ALA A 4 12.90 45.90 -21.54
C ALA A 4 13.73 45.60 -22.79
N THR A 5 13.79 44.36 -23.20
CA THR A 5 13.85 44.01 -24.64
C THR A 5 13.20 42.64 -24.85
N ALA A 6 12.12 42.70 -25.60
CA ALA A 6 11.49 41.60 -26.31
C ALA A 6 12.22 41.38 -27.67
N LEU A 7 12.19 40.16 -28.16
CA LEU A 7 12.33 39.79 -29.58
C LEU A 7 11.80 38.36 -29.65
N ASP A 8 10.68 38.12 -30.14
CA ASP A 8 10.10 38.21 -31.51
C ASP A 8 10.21 36.86 -32.25
N CYS A 9 9.06 36.39 -32.49
CA CYS A 9 8.44 35.51 -33.44
C CYS A 9 9.25 35.24 -34.74
N LYS A 10 9.30 33.98 -35.17
CA LYS A 10 9.20 33.65 -36.59
C LYS A 10 8.64 32.25 -36.83
N THR A 11 7.43 32.25 -37.31
CA THR A 11 6.77 31.26 -38.14
C THR A 11 7.62 30.87 -39.34
N ASN A 12 7.62 29.61 -39.71
CA ASN A 12 7.85 29.27 -41.13
C ASN A 12 6.95 28.11 -41.54
N ASP A 13 5.94 28.49 -42.28
CA ASP A 13 5.10 27.68 -43.16
C ASP A 13 5.91 27.34 -44.42
N SER A 14 5.72 26.19 -44.93
CA SER A 14 5.50 25.97 -46.36
C SER A 14 6.01 24.66 -46.95
N PHE A 15 5.09 24.07 -47.73
CA PHE A 15 5.37 23.41 -49.02
C PHE A 15 5.79 21.92 -48.94
N GLN A 16 5.23 20.99 -49.65
CA GLN A 16 4.36 20.98 -50.86
C GLN A 16 3.76 19.57 -51.06
N ARG A 17 2.59 19.60 -51.68
CA ARG A 17 1.98 18.44 -52.36
C ARG A 17 2.80 18.01 -53.56
N THR A 18 2.92 16.71 -53.78
CA THR A 18 3.04 16.18 -55.15
C THR A 18 2.29 14.83 -55.23
N SER A 19 1.24 14.91 -56.03
CA SER A 19 0.51 13.81 -56.62
C SER A 19 1.30 13.16 -57.77
N TRP A 20 1.37 11.85 -57.81
CA TRP A 20 1.65 11.14 -59.07
C TRP A 20 0.66 9.97 -59.20
N LEU A 21 -0.27 10.16 -60.15
CA LEU A 21 -1.06 9.13 -60.79
C LEU A 21 -0.16 8.35 -61.76
N LEU A 22 -0.19 7.05 -61.67
CA LEU A 22 0.17 6.19 -62.80
C LEU A 22 -0.79 5.02 -62.87
N ARG A 23 -1.65 5.11 -63.89
CA ARG A 23 -2.45 4.01 -64.44
C ARG A 23 -1.52 3.01 -65.11
N SER A 24 -1.72 1.72 -64.85
CA SER A 24 -1.48 0.70 -65.85
C SER A 24 -2.55 -0.37 -65.80
N ARG A 25 -3.22 -0.47 -66.89
CA ARG A 25 -4.20 -1.54 -67.27
C ARG A 25 -3.40 -2.83 -67.58
N PHE A 26 -3.88 -3.94 -67.07
CA PHE A 26 -3.80 -5.29 -67.68
C PHE A 26 -4.79 -6.12 -66.89
N GLY A 27 -5.81 -6.67 -67.42
CA GLY A 27 -5.94 -7.66 -68.44
C GLY A 27 -6.74 -8.78 -67.82
N LEU A 28 -8.09 -8.80 -68.04
CA LEU A 28 -8.96 -9.93 -67.65
C LEU A 28 -8.52 -11.16 -68.42
N THR A 29 -8.24 -12.25 -67.69
CA THR A 29 -8.44 -13.60 -68.21
C THR A 29 -9.27 -14.40 -67.26
N LEU A 30 -10.49 -14.61 -67.65
CA LEU A 30 -11.48 -15.50 -67.05
C LEU A 30 -11.03 -16.95 -67.29
N THR A 31 -10.54 -17.64 -66.25
CA THR A 31 -10.45 -19.10 -66.25
C THR A 31 -11.46 -19.66 -65.27
N ALA A 32 -12.54 -20.17 -65.82
CA ALA A 32 -13.53 -20.92 -65.13
C ALA A 32 -12.90 -22.21 -64.55
N PHE A 33 -12.73 -22.30 -63.24
CA PHE A 33 -12.33 -23.54 -62.59
C PHE A 33 -13.61 -24.21 -62.07
N LEU A 34 -13.88 -25.35 -62.70
CA LEU A 34 -14.95 -26.26 -62.31
C LEU A 34 -14.77 -26.71 -60.85
N LEU A 35 -15.58 -26.19 -59.96
CA LEU A 35 -15.73 -26.67 -58.58
C LEU A 35 -16.38 -28.07 -58.58
N THR A 36 -15.58 -29.10 -58.51
CA THR A 36 -16.07 -30.46 -58.27
C THR A 36 -16.58 -30.56 -56.81
N ARG A 37 -17.69 -31.31 -56.64
CA ARG A 37 -18.36 -31.54 -55.33
C ARG A 37 -17.43 -32.00 -54.19
N ARG A 38 -16.23 -32.48 -54.48
CA ARG A 38 -15.21 -32.90 -53.49
C ARG A 38 -14.41 -31.76 -52.86
N GLY A 39 -14.28 -30.60 -53.54
CA GLY A 39 -13.55 -29.42 -53.01
C GLY A 39 -14.34 -28.66 -51.95
N ILE A 40 -15.65 -28.66 -51.99
CA ILE A 40 -16.51 -27.93 -51.04
C ILE A 40 -16.54 -28.65 -49.68
N ILE A 41 -16.45 -29.98 -49.64
CA ILE A 41 -16.44 -30.76 -48.38
C ILE A 41 -15.14 -30.58 -47.59
N LEU A 42 -14.01 -30.39 -48.25
CA LEU A 42 -12.72 -30.15 -47.57
C LEU A 42 -12.58 -28.72 -46.98
N ILE A 43 -13.25 -27.72 -47.56
CA ILE A 43 -13.24 -26.36 -47.05
C ILE A 43 -14.16 -26.24 -45.83
N LEU A 44 -15.30 -26.93 -45.81
CA LEU A 44 -16.21 -26.94 -44.67
C LEU A 44 -15.66 -27.72 -43.44
N SER A 45 -14.81 -28.73 -43.67
CA SER A 45 -14.17 -29.51 -42.59
C SER A 45 -13.02 -28.73 -41.92
N GLY A 46 -12.32 -27.85 -42.65
CA GLY A 46 -11.26 -26.98 -42.13
C GLY A 46 -11.76 -25.83 -41.28
N ALA A 47 -12.95 -25.31 -41.57
CA ALA A 47 -13.55 -24.22 -40.81
C ALA A 47 -14.11 -24.63 -39.43
N LEU A 48 -14.42 -25.95 -39.25
CA LEU A 48 -14.99 -26.46 -37.99
C LEU A 48 -13.91 -26.77 -36.95
N LEU A 49 -12.64 -26.92 -37.34
CA LEU A 49 -11.51 -27.19 -36.43
C LEU A 49 -10.83 -25.95 -35.87
N LEU A 50 -11.11 -24.74 -36.38
CA LEU A 50 -10.57 -23.47 -35.89
C LEU A 50 -11.45 -22.80 -34.85
N ALA A 51 -12.64 -23.32 -34.55
CA ALA A 51 -13.57 -22.75 -33.57
C ALA A 51 -13.33 -23.20 -32.11
N SER A 52 -12.35 -24.09 -31.85
CA SER A 52 -12.17 -24.71 -30.53
C SER A 52 -10.97 -24.20 -29.71
N ALA A 53 -10.30 -23.09 -30.10
CA ALA A 53 -9.06 -22.66 -29.47
C ALA A 53 -9.09 -21.24 -28.88
N CYS A 54 -10.24 -20.70 -28.50
CA CYS A 54 -10.32 -19.47 -27.71
C CYS A 54 -11.16 -19.69 -26.46
N ASN A 55 -10.68 -20.58 -25.58
CA ASN A 55 -11.12 -20.56 -24.19
C ASN A 55 -10.27 -19.50 -23.44
N SER A 56 -10.32 -18.27 -23.91
CA SER A 56 -9.89 -17.12 -23.12
C SER A 56 -10.84 -17.02 -21.93
N LYS A 57 -10.36 -17.41 -20.74
CA LYS A 57 -11.01 -17.02 -19.49
C LYS A 57 -11.17 -15.51 -19.56
N SER A 58 -12.36 -15.04 -19.91
CA SER A 58 -12.71 -13.63 -19.80
C SER A 58 -12.33 -13.19 -18.37
N PRO A 59 -11.62 -12.08 -18.18
CA PRO A 59 -11.42 -11.56 -16.84
C PRO A 59 -12.81 -11.40 -16.23
N VAL A 60 -13.03 -12.07 -15.09
CA VAL A 60 -14.28 -11.95 -14.35
C VAL A 60 -14.45 -10.47 -14.05
N ALA A 61 -15.45 -9.83 -14.64
CA ALA A 61 -15.73 -8.43 -14.40
C ALA A 61 -16.00 -8.26 -12.89
N THR A 62 -15.17 -7.50 -12.19
CA THR A 62 -15.37 -7.19 -10.77
C THR A 62 -16.68 -6.41 -10.62
N GLN A 63 -17.54 -6.84 -9.70
CA GLN A 63 -18.85 -6.23 -9.48
C GLN A 63 -18.78 -4.88 -8.73
N GLY A 64 -17.62 -4.47 -8.25
CA GLY A 64 -17.42 -3.23 -7.51
C GLY A 64 -15.94 -2.99 -7.18
N GLU A 65 -15.65 -1.80 -6.72
CA GLU A 65 -14.34 -1.39 -6.21
C GLU A 65 -14.50 -0.85 -4.80
N LEU A 66 -13.68 -1.32 -3.86
CA LEU A 66 -13.62 -0.89 -2.47
C LEU A 66 -12.33 -0.13 -2.23
N THR A 67 -12.42 1.15 -1.90
CA THR A 67 -11.26 2.01 -1.64
C THR A 67 -11.01 2.13 -0.14
N ILE A 68 -9.85 1.70 0.31
CA ILE A 68 -9.49 1.64 1.73
C ILE A 68 -8.32 2.57 2.03
N ALA A 69 -8.53 3.56 2.90
CA ALA A 69 -7.47 4.33 3.51
C ALA A 69 -6.84 3.50 4.64
N ALA A 70 -5.58 3.12 4.51
CA ALA A 70 -4.92 2.23 5.47
C ALA A 70 -3.57 2.78 5.93
N ALA A 71 -3.28 2.64 7.21
CA ALA A 71 -1.98 2.98 7.76
C ALA A 71 -0.86 2.19 7.06
N ALA A 72 0.26 2.85 6.82
CA ALA A 72 1.33 2.31 5.97
C ALA A 72 2.01 1.04 6.52
N ASP A 73 1.94 0.79 7.83
CA ASP A 73 2.40 -0.45 8.46
C ASP A 73 1.56 -1.67 8.10
N LEU A 74 0.31 -1.45 7.70
CA LEU A 74 -0.63 -2.48 7.29
C LEU A 74 -0.35 -3.03 5.88
N ALA A 75 0.45 -2.32 5.06
CA ALA A 75 0.57 -2.63 3.65
C ALA A 75 0.85 -4.11 3.37
N PRO A 76 1.81 -4.79 4.01
CA PRO A 76 2.07 -6.20 3.69
C PRO A 76 0.89 -7.14 4.02
N ALA A 77 0.21 -6.91 5.15
CA ALA A 77 -0.93 -7.72 5.59
C ALA A 77 -2.18 -7.42 4.76
N PHE A 78 -2.47 -6.13 4.54
CA PHE A 78 -3.68 -5.70 3.84
C PHE A 78 -3.63 -5.99 2.35
N GLU A 79 -2.47 -5.97 1.71
CA GLU A 79 -2.32 -6.44 0.33
C GLU A 79 -2.66 -7.93 0.21
N GLU A 80 -2.28 -8.78 1.19
CA GLU A 80 -2.68 -10.18 1.20
C GLU A 80 -4.18 -10.35 1.51
N LEU A 81 -4.71 -9.61 2.50
CA LEU A 81 -6.14 -9.58 2.82
C LEU A 81 -6.99 -9.16 1.62
N GLY A 82 -6.59 -8.09 0.94
CA GLY A 82 -7.30 -7.59 -0.24
C GLY A 82 -7.35 -8.61 -1.37
N ARG A 83 -6.22 -9.27 -1.67
CA ARG A 83 -6.20 -10.36 -2.67
C ARG A 83 -7.15 -11.50 -2.28
N LYS A 84 -7.10 -11.95 -1.03
CA LYS A 84 -7.96 -13.05 -0.54
C LYS A 84 -9.44 -12.65 -0.53
N PHE A 85 -9.75 -11.43 -0.14
CA PHE A 85 -11.12 -10.90 -0.19
C PHE A 85 -11.62 -10.83 -1.63
N GLN A 86 -10.80 -10.32 -2.56
CA GLN A 86 -11.13 -10.25 -3.98
C GLN A 86 -11.37 -11.63 -4.60
N GLU A 87 -10.53 -12.63 -4.26
CA GLU A 87 -10.72 -14.02 -4.71
C GLU A 87 -12.06 -14.61 -4.26
N THR A 88 -12.56 -14.24 -3.08
CA THR A 88 -13.77 -14.81 -2.49
C THR A 88 -15.05 -14.02 -2.77
N ARG A 89 -14.94 -12.72 -3.04
CA ARG A 89 -16.09 -11.82 -3.18
C ARG A 89 -16.24 -11.17 -4.56
N ASN A 90 -15.25 -11.33 -5.43
CA ASN A 90 -15.23 -10.69 -6.75
C ASN A 90 -15.33 -9.16 -6.69
N ILE A 91 -14.81 -8.55 -5.62
CA ILE A 91 -14.77 -7.11 -5.38
C ILE A 91 -13.31 -6.69 -5.44
N LYS A 92 -12.98 -5.73 -6.32
CA LYS A 92 -11.63 -5.17 -6.40
C LYS A 92 -11.36 -4.32 -5.14
N VAL A 93 -10.23 -4.54 -4.48
CA VAL A 93 -9.80 -3.73 -3.33
C VAL A 93 -8.64 -2.84 -3.74
N VAL A 94 -8.78 -1.54 -3.49
CA VAL A 94 -7.75 -0.52 -3.74
C VAL A 94 -7.35 0.11 -2.42
N PHE A 95 -6.05 0.14 -2.15
CA PHE A 95 -5.51 0.72 -0.93
C PHE A 95 -4.84 2.07 -1.19
N SER A 96 -5.14 3.04 -0.33
CA SER A 96 -4.38 4.26 -0.16
C SER A 96 -3.57 4.14 1.14
N PHE A 97 -2.28 3.82 1.03
CA PHE A 97 -1.42 3.69 2.20
C PHE A 97 -0.75 5.02 2.56
N GLY A 98 -0.82 5.39 3.84
CA GLY A 98 -0.25 6.65 4.31
C GLY A 98 -0.08 6.72 5.82
N SER A 99 0.28 7.90 6.32
CA SER A 99 0.23 8.17 7.75
C SER A 99 -1.22 8.27 8.21
N THR A 100 -1.55 7.65 9.34
CA THR A 100 -2.91 7.60 9.88
C THR A 100 -3.54 8.98 10.02
N GLY A 101 -2.81 9.97 10.57
CA GLY A 101 -3.34 11.32 10.75
C GLY A 101 -3.55 12.06 9.43
N LEU A 102 -2.67 11.86 8.44
CA LEU A 102 -2.86 12.45 7.11
C LEU A 102 -4.05 11.84 6.38
N LEU A 103 -4.24 10.52 6.49
CA LEU A 103 -5.42 9.84 5.93
C LEU A 103 -6.71 10.29 6.60
N ALA A 104 -6.72 10.42 7.94
CA ALA A 104 -7.86 10.96 8.68
C ALA A 104 -8.19 12.38 8.19
N LYS A 105 -7.18 13.23 7.98
CA LYS A 105 -7.36 14.58 7.46
C LYS A 105 -7.93 14.60 6.03
N GLN A 106 -7.52 13.66 5.18
CA GLN A 106 -8.09 13.50 3.84
C GLN A 106 -9.58 13.12 3.93
N ILE A 107 -9.95 12.20 4.83
CA ILE A 107 -11.35 11.80 5.06
C ILE A 107 -12.17 12.99 5.57
N GLU A 108 -11.66 13.77 6.53
CA GLU A 108 -12.29 15.02 7.00
C GLU A 108 -12.55 16.01 5.88
N ASN A 109 -11.67 16.06 4.89
CA ASN A 109 -11.79 16.91 3.71
C ASN A 109 -12.61 16.27 2.57
N GLY A 110 -13.28 15.15 2.82
CA GLY A 110 -14.19 14.52 1.86
C GLY A 110 -13.51 13.61 0.84
N ALA A 111 -12.32 13.09 1.10
CA ALA A 111 -11.70 12.10 0.23
C ALA A 111 -12.62 10.86 0.08
N PRO A 112 -12.83 10.34 -1.14
CA PRO A 112 -13.80 9.28 -1.44
C PRO A 112 -13.25 7.91 -1.00
N MET A 113 -13.22 7.67 0.30
CA MET A 113 -12.81 6.41 0.90
C MET A 113 -14.03 5.66 1.42
N ASP A 114 -14.00 4.32 1.36
CA ASP A 114 -15.07 3.47 1.84
C ASP A 114 -14.80 2.96 3.26
N LEU A 115 -13.53 2.75 3.59
CA LEU A 115 -13.10 2.23 4.88
C LEU A 115 -11.80 2.91 5.31
N PHE A 116 -11.66 3.14 6.61
CA PHE A 116 -10.45 3.63 7.24
C PHE A 116 -9.89 2.58 8.18
N ALA A 117 -8.61 2.22 8.00
CA ALA A 117 -7.86 1.31 8.86
C ALA A 117 -6.66 2.06 9.45
N ALA A 118 -6.78 2.42 10.71
CA ALA A 118 -5.86 3.28 11.45
C ALA A 118 -4.86 2.47 12.28
N ALA A 119 -3.67 3.01 12.48
CA ALA A 119 -2.66 2.43 13.37
C ALA A 119 -2.86 2.77 14.86
N ASN A 120 -3.88 3.56 15.19
CA ASN A 120 -4.34 3.79 16.57
C ASN A 120 -5.85 4.03 16.60
N THR A 121 -6.44 3.99 17.79
CA THR A 121 -7.87 4.26 17.99
C THR A 121 -8.21 5.75 17.92
N GLU A 122 -7.30 6.62 18.30
CA GLU A 122 -7.56 8.05 18.50
C GLU A 122 -8.08 8.74 17.25
N TYR A 123 -7.52 8.45 16.07
CA TYR A 123 -7.98 9.03 14.81
C TYR A 123 -9.34 8.49 14.36
N VAL A 124 -9.67 7.23 14.67
CA VAL A 124 -11.01 6.69 14.41
C VAL A 124 -12.03 7.34 15.34
N ASP A 125 -11.68 7.54 16.63
CA ASP A 125 -12.50 8.24 17.61
C ASP A 125 -12.76 9.71 17.22
N GLN A 126 -11.75 10.37 16.63
CA GLN A 126 -11.88 11.72 16.09
C GLN A 126 -12.90 11.79 14.94
N LEU A 127 -12.79 10.88 13.96
CA LEU A 127 -13.75 10.81 12.86
C LEU A 127 -15.15 10.42 13.33
N GLU A 128 -15.28 9.57 14.35
CA GLU A 128 -16.55 9.21 14.96
C GLU A 128 -17.24 10.42 15.60
N LYS A 129 -16.51 11.21 16.37
CA LYS A 129 -17.02 12.46 16.99
C LYS A 129 -17.51 13.47 15.97
N GLN A 130 -16.90 13.47 14.77
CA GLN A 130 -17.30 14.31 13.66
C GLN A 130 -18.47 13.71 12.84
N GLY A 131 -18.93 12.49 13.19
CA GLY A 131 -20.00 11.80 12.48
C GLY A 131 -19.61 11.32 11.08
N LEU A 132 -18.33 11.09 10.81
CA LEU A 132 -17.77 10.69 9.52
C LEU A 132 -17.63 9.19 9.33
N ILE A 133 -17.88 8.39 10.36
CA ILE A 133 -17.86 6.93 10.28
C ILE A 133 -19.22 6.34 10.66
N VAL A 134 -19.42 5.09 10.30
CA VAL A 134 -20.56 4.26 10.71
C VAL A 134 -20.17 3.61 12.03
N SER A 135 -20.64 4.15 13.16
CA SER A 135 -20.15 3.87 14.52
C SER A 135 -20.21 2.37 14.91
N ASP A 136 -21.22 1.62 14.48
CA ASP A 136 -21.38 0.20 14.77
C ASP A 136 -20.36 -0.69 14.01
N THR A 137 -19.60 -0.13 13.09
CA THR A 137 -18.52 -0.84 12.38
C THR A 137 -17.14 -0.64 13.00
N LYS A 138 -17.01 0.34 13.91
CA LYS A 138 -15.75 0.62 14.59
C LYS A 138 -15.32 -0.58 15.44
N THR A 139 -14.11 -1.09 15.16
CA THR A 139 -13.56 -2.23 15.89
C THR A 139 -12.05 -2.18 15.99
N ILE A 140 -11.52 -2.63 17.13
CA ILE A 140 -10.08 -2.87 17.30
C ILE A 140 -9.82 -4.26 16.74
N TYR A 141 -8.89 -4.35 15.77
CA TYR A 141 -8.62 -5.60 15.06
C TYR A 141 -7.21 -6.15 15.29
N ALA A 142 -6.26 -5.30 15.73
CA ALA A 142 -4.88 -5.69 15.93
C ALA A 142 -4.16 -4.74 16.88
N ARG A 143 -2.97 -5.16 17.33
CA ARG A 143 -1.99 -4.32 18.03
C ARG A 143 -0.66 -4.42 17.32
N GLY A 144 -0.08 -3.27 16.97
CA GLY A 144 1.23 -3.16 16.37
C GLY A 144 2.36 -3.14 17.41
N ARG A 145 3.59 -3.39 16.93
CA ARG A 145 4.82 -3.31 17.73
C ARG A 145 5.87 -2.50 16.96
N ILE A 146 6.79 -1.87 17.67
CA ILE A 146 7.92 -1.15 17.07
C ILE A 146 9.24 -1.89 17.26
N THR A 147 10.15 -1.69 16.33
CA THR A 147 11.48 -2.30 16.30
C THR A 147 12.55 -1.25 16.04
N LEU A 148 13.76 -1.52 16.51
CA LEU A 148 14.99 -0.90 16.01
C LEU A 148 15.42 -1.70 14.79
N TRP A 149 15.58 -1.05 13.65
CA TRP A 149 15.94 -1.70 12.38
C TRP A 149 17.25 -1.13 11.83
N THR A 150 18.13 -2.00 11.36
CA THR A 150 19.39 -1.65 10.70
C THR A 150 19.54 -2.45 9.40
N GLN A 151 20.26 -1.87 8.45
CA GLN A 151 20.56 -2.54 7.19
C GLN A 151 21.35 -3.83 7.41
N LYS A 152 21.10 -4.85 6.62
CA LYS A 152 21.87 -6.09 6.62
C LYS A 152 23.34 -5.81 6.34
N GLY A 153 24.22 -6.36 7.20
CA GLY A 153 25.65 -6.12 7.11
C GLY A 153 26.10 -4.76 7.64
N SER A 154 25.20 -3.99 8.27
CA SER A 154 25.59 -2.76 8.99
C SER A 154 26.73 -3.05 9.98
N PRO A 155 27.80 -2.24 10.02
CA PRO A 155 28.85 -2.36 11.01
C PRO A 155 28.36 -1.96 12.42
N ILE A 156 27.21 -1.28 12.50
CA ILE A 156 26.64 -0.81 13.77
C ILE A 156 25.66 -1.87 14.27
N ARG A 157 26.00 -2.54 15.36
CA ARG A 157 25.15 -3.51 16.02
C ARG A 157 24.28 -2.81 17.06
N ILE A 158 22.96 -2.88 16.87
CA ILE A 158 21.94 -2.33 17.76
C ILE A 158 21.21 -3.48 18.44
N GLU A 159 21.25 -3.53 19.78
CA GLU A 159 20.59 -4.57 20.58
C GLU A 159 19.50 -4.01 21.50
N LYS A 160 19.60 -2.72 21.83
CA LYS A 160 18.66 -2.03 22.73
C LYS A 160 18.53 -0.56 22.38
N ILE A 161 17.48 0.07 22.85
CA ILE A 161 17.14 1.46 22.52
C ILE A 161 18.24 2.46 22.97
N SER A 162 18.95 2.18 24.08
CA SER A 162 20.04 3.03 24.53
C SER A 162 21.26 3.04 23.61
N ASP A 163 21.41 2.05 22.72
CA ASP A 163 22.48 2.02 21.72
C ASP A 163 22.40 3.16 20.70
N LEU A 164 21.23 3.78 20.57
CA LEU A 164 21.02 4.94 19.70
C LEU A 164 21.82 6.18 20.12
N THR A 165 22.30 6.23 21.36
CA THR A 165 23.14 7.35 21.85
C THR A 165 24.57 7.25 21.39
N ARG A 166 25.04 6.11 20.91
CA ARG A 166 26.41 5.88 20.49
C ARG A 166 26.89 6.87 19.43
N PRO A 167 28.17 7.26 19.42
CA PRO A 167 28.72 8.26 18.48
C PRO A 167 28.64 7.83 17.01
N GLU A 168 28.72 6.53 16.73
CA GLU A 168 28.61 5.96 15.38
C GLU A 168 27.21 6.02 14.79
N VAL A 169 26.16 6.13 15.62
CA VAL A 169 24.80 6.37 15.20
C VAL A 169 24.63 7.88 14.99
N LYS A 170 24.67 8.32 13.75
CA LYS A 170 24.62 9.74 13.40
C LYS A 170 23.20 10.20 13.01
N ARG A 171 22.43 9.32 12.37
CA ARG A 171 21.07 9.64 11.91
C ARG A 171 20.14 8.48 12.25
N ILE A 172 18.98 8.81 12.76
CA ILE A 172 17.94 7.87 13.18
C ILE A 172 16.65 8.29 12.52
N ALA A 173 16.02 7.39 11.73
CA ALA A 173 14.72 7.69 11.17
C ALA A 173 13.59 7.24 12.11
N ILE A 174 12.61 8.11 12.28
CA ILE A 174 11.30 7.81 12.88
C ILE A 174 10.20 8.39 11.99
N ALA A 175 8.99 7.85 12.04
CA ALA A 175 7.87 8.50 11.39
C ALA A 175 7.55 9.82 12.12
N ASN A 176 7.00 10.81 11.41
CA ASN A 176 6.71 12.10 12.03
C ASN A 176 5.65 11.95 13.13
N PRO A 177 5.98 12.23 14.41
CA PRO A 177 5.07 12.04 15.53
C PRO A 177 3.85 12.98 15.52
N ASP A 178 3.85 14.04 14.72
CA ASP A 178 2.72 14.98 14.64
C ASP A 178 1.47 14.33 14.04
N HIS A 179 1.64 13.27 13.23
CA HIS A 179 0.52 12.63 12.52
C HIS A 179 0.66 11.11 12.33
N ALA A 180 1.80 10.52 12.72
CA ALA A 180 2.04 9.08 12.56
C ALA A 180 2.05 8.37 13.93
N PRO A 181 1.12 7.45 14.23
CA PRO A 181 1.07 6.72 15.51
C PRO A 181 2.37 5.98 15.85
N TYR A 182 3.02 5.40 14.85
CA TYR A 182 4.33 4.76 15.04
C TYR A 182 5.43 5.76 15.37
N GLY A 183 5.34 6.99 14.88
CA GLY A 183 6.22 8.09 15.26
C GLY A 183 5.97 8.56 16.69
N MET A 184 4.70 8.65 17.10
CA MET A 184 4.33 8.94 18.50
C MET A 184 4.89 7.87 19.44
N ALA A 185 4.73 6.59 19.11
CA ALA A 185 5.26 5.49 19.90
C ALA A 185 6.80 5.50 19.95
N ALA A 186 7.47 5.81 18.84
CA ALA A 186 8.92 5.95 18.79
C ALA A 186 9.39 7.09 19.71
N LYS A 187 8.75 8.26 19.66
CA LYS A 187 9.04 9.40 20.54
C LYS A 187 8.85 9.02 22.00
N GLU A 188 7.69 8.45 22.37
CA GLU A 188 7.41 8.00 23.74
C GLU A 188 8.45 7.00 24.24
N ALA A 189 8.88 6.06 23.38
CA ALA A 189 9.90 5.08 23.76
C ALA A 189 11.25 5.73 24.03
N LEU A 190 11.67 6.70 23.23
CA LEU A 190 12.90 7.47 23.42
C LEU A 190 12.86 8.34 24.68
N GLU A 191 11.70 8.97 24.96
CA GLU A 191 11.46 9.76 26.17
C GLU A 191 11.50 8.90 27.43
N ARG A 192 10.77 7.75 27.45
CA ARG A 192 10.76 6.84 28.60
C ARG A 192 12.09 6.13 28.81
N ALA A 193 12.86 5.92 27.76
CA ALA A 193 14.25 5.44 27.88
C ALA A 193 15.22 6.51 28.36
N GLY A 194 14.79 7.76 28.55
CA GLY A 194 15.61 8.87 29.03
C GLY A 194 16.68 9.33 28.05
N ILE A 195 16.53 9.04 26.75
CA ILE A 195 17.53 9.37 25.73
C ILE A 195 17.07 10.38 24.67
N TRP A 196 15.85 10.89 24.77
CA TRP A 196 15.26 11.80 23.77
C TRP A 196 16.19 12.98 23.44
N GLU A 197 16.65 13.71 24.44
CA GLU A 197 17.51 14.89 24.24
C GLU A 197 18.84 14.55 23.53
N ASN A 198 19.37 13.34 23.77
CA ASN A 198 20.62 12.89 23.16
C ASN A 198 20.44 12.51 21.68
N VAL A 199 19.26 12.01 21.31
CA VAL A 199 18.99 11.50 19.96
C VAL A 199 18.20 12.47 19.09
N GLN A 200 17.48 13.42 19.69
CA GLN A 200 16.69 14.42 18.95
C GLN A 200 17.48 15.13 17.85
N PRO A 201 18.73 15.56 18.04
CA PRO A 201 19.53 16.19 16.99
C PRO A 201 19.90 15.25 15.83
N LYS A 202 19.75 13.94 16.02
CA LYS A 202 20.04 12.90 15.02
C LYS A 202 18.81 12.46 14.23
N LEU A 203 17.60 12.95 14.59
CA LEU A 203 16.34 12.44 14.03
C LEU A 203 16.11 12.94 12.62
N VAL A 204 15.66 12.01 11.77
CA VAL A 204 15.14 12.24 10.44
C VAL A 204 13.69 11.76 10.42
N TYR A 205 12.77 12.62 10.01
CA TYR A 205 11.35 12.31 10.03
C TYR A 205 10.87 11.80 8.67
N GLY A 206 10.31 10.57 8.66
CA GLY A 206 9.54 10.06 7.54
C GLY A 206 8.09 10.55 7.62
N GLU A 207 7.46 10.83 6.50
CA GLU A 207 6.03 11.17 6.45
C GLU A 207 5.16 10.03 7.01
N ASN A 208 5.56 8.80 6.76
CA ASN A 208 4.89 7.61 7.28
C ASN A 208 5.93 6.52 7.59
N ILE A 209 5.47 5.42 8.21
CA ILE A 209 6.38 4.37 8.69
C ILE A 209 7.08 3.59 7.56
N ARG A 210 6.52 3.51 6.33
CA ARG A 210 7.20 2.91 5.18
C ARG A 210 8.34 3.78 4.68
N GLN A 211 8.13 5.08 4.56
CA GLN A 211 9.20 6.01 4.20
C GLN A 211 10.32 6.00 5.24
N THR A 212 9.97 5.87 6.53
CA THR A 212 10.94 5.71 7.62
C THR A 212 11.84 4.50 7.39
N LEU A 213 11.27 3.33 7.06
CA LEU A 213 12.03 2.14 6.71
C LEU A 213 12.90 2.38 5.47
N GLN A 214 12.32 3.00 4.43
CA GLN A 214 13.04 3.28 3.17
C GLN A 214 14.31 4.09 3.39
N TYR A 215 14.31 5.06 4.31
CA TYR A 215 15.53 5.82 4.63
C TYR A 215 16.65 4.93 5.16
N ALA A 216 16.34 3.91 5.95
CA ALA A 216 17.33 2.97 6.44
C ALA A 216 17.73 1.94 5.38
N GLU A 217 16.79 1.41 4.59
CA GLU A 217 17.06 0.49 3.49
C GLU A 217 17.99 1.09 2.43
N THR A 218 17.87 2.38 2.17
CA THR A 218 18.70 3.11 1.20
C THR A 218 20.00 3.67 1.80
N GLY A 219 20.29 3.40 3.08
CA GLY A 219 21.50 3.86 3.76
C GLY A 219 21.53 5.36 4.07
N ASN A 220 20.39 6.06 3.96
CA ASN A 220 20.30 7.47 4.32
C ASN A 220 20.37 7.72 5.83
N VAL A 221 20.08 6.70 6.64
CA VAL A 221 20.23 6.69 8.10
C VAL A 221 20.82 5.35 8.54
N GLU A 222 21.48 5.35 9.69
CA GLU A 222 22.09 4.14 10.25
C GLU A 222 21.06 3.22 10.91
N VAL A 223 20.03 3.81 11.55
CA VAL A 223 19.00 3.08 12.29
C VAL A 223 17.63 3.70 12.00
N ALA A 224 16.59 2.88 11.96
CA ALA A 224 15.22 3.36 11.94
C ALA A 224 14.38 2.69 13.04
N ILE A 225 13.44 3.43 13.61
CA ILE A 225 12.38 2.87 14.45
C ILE A 225 11.17 2.64 13.55
N VAL A 226 10.83 1.38 13.32
CA VAL A 226 9.81 0.99 12.35
C VAL A 226 8.81 -0.01 12.92
N ALA A 227 7.74 -0.29 12.17
CA ALA A 227 6.75 -1.31 12.53
C ALA A 227 7.34 -2.73 12.38
N LEU A 228 7.03 -3.63 13.31
CA LEU A 228 7.41 -5.05 13.23
C LEU A 228 6.91 -5.68 11.93
N SER A 229 5.71 -5.34 11.48
CA SER A 229 5.11 -5.85 10.23
C SER A 229 5.97 -5.55 8.99
N LEU A 230 6.64 -4.41 8.97
CA LEU A 230 7.57 -4.03 7.91
C LEU A 230 8.94 -4.70 8.10
N SER A 231 9.43 -4.77 9.34
CA SER A 231 10.72 -5.41 9.65
C SER A 231 10.75 -6.88 9.25
N LEU A 232 9.67 -7.61 9.45
CA LEU A 232 9.51 -9.02 9.07
C LEU A 232 9.56 -9.25 7.54
N ARG A 233 9.35 -8.21 6.76
CA ARG A 233 9.27 -8.27 5.29
C ARG A 233 10.44 -7.60 4.59
N SER A 234 11.36 -7.03 5.35
CA SER A 234 12.56 -6.35 4.87
C SER A 234 13.82 -7.19 5.10
N ASP A 235 14.85 -6.94 4.30
CA ASP A 235 16.14 -7.66 4.41
C ASP A 235 17.11 -6.92 5.34
N GLY A 236 16.69 -6.73 6.60
CA GLY A 236 17.49 -6.05 7.63
C GLY A 236 17.56 -6.84 8.92
N GLN A 237 18.32 -6.30 9.87
CA GLN A 237 18.38 -6.80 11.25
C GLN A 237 17.48 -5.93 12.11
N TRP A 238 16.75 -6.52 13.03
CA TRP A 238 15.86 -5.76 13.90
C TRP A 238 15.78 -6.36 15.30
N VAL A 239 15.45 -5.50 16.25
CA VAL A 239 15.22 -5.84 17.66
C VAL A 239 13.92 -5.19 18.11
N LEU A 240 13.06 -5.94 18.80
CA LEU A 240 11.84 -5.39 19.38
C LEU A 240 12.15 -4.36 20.45
N ILE A 241 11.47 -3.24 20.40
CA ILE A 241 11.44 -2.28 21.50
C ILE A 241 10.46 -2.80 22.56
N PRO A 242 10.87 -2.79 23.87
CA PRO A 242 10.00 -3.19 24.96
C PRO A 242 8.66 -2.42 24.96
N GLU A 243 7.55 -3.13 25.15
CA GLU A 243 6.20 -2.57 25.04
C GLU A 243 5.91 -1.52 26.12
N GLU A 244 6.52 -1.67 27.28
CA GLU A 244 6.40 -0.74 28.41
C GLU A 244 7.00 0.67 28.11
N LEU A 245 7.80 0.79 27.07
CA LEU A 245 8.40 2.07 26.67
C LEU A 245 7.47 2.97 25.85
N HIS A 246 6.29 2.50 25.45
CA HIS A 246 5.33 3.31 24.70
C HIS A 246 3.90 2.88 25.01
N LYS A 247 2.91 3.70 24.66
CA LYS A 247 1.51 3.30 24.71
C LYS A 247 1.22 2.19 23.71
N PRO A 248 0.26 1.29 24.00
CA PRO A 248 -0.16 0.28 23.04
C PRO A 248 -0.60 0.89 21.70
N LEU A 249 -0.16 0.30 20.60
CA LEU A 249 -0.58 0.67 19.25
C LEU A 249 -1.82 -0.16 18.86
N ASP A 250 -2.93 0.05 19.57
CA ASP A 250 -4.20 -0.63 19.29
C ASP A 250 -4.81 -0.06 18.02
N GLN A 251 -4.83 -0.88 16.98
CA GLN A 251 -5.27 -0.50 15.65
C GLN A 251 -6.78 -0.69 15.50
N ALA A 252 -7.45 0.31 14.97
CA ALA A 252 -8.88 0.29 14.77
C ALA A 252 -9.24 0.56 13.31
N LEU A 253 -10.36 0.00 12.86
CA LEU A 253 -10.94 0.30 11.56
C LEU A 253 -12.41 0.67 11.68
N ALA A 254 -12.93 1.39 10.69
CA ALA A 254 -14.33 1.75 10.58
C ALA A 254 -14.72 2.03 9.13
N VAL A 255 -15.99 1.78 8.81
CA VAL A 255 -16.60 2.14 7.52
C VAL A 255 -16.86 3.65 7.50
N ILE A 256 -16.55 4.31 6.38
CA ILE A 256 -16.81 5.74 6.19
C ILE A 256 -18.29 5.96 5.90
N LYS A 257 -18.88 6.91 6.62
CA LYS A 257 -20.31 7.24 6.48
C LYS A 257 -20.60 7.89 5.14
N GLY A 258 -21.66 7.43 4.50
CA GLY A 258 -22.08 7.94 3.20
C GLY A 258 -21.37 7.31 2.00
N THR A 259 -20.52 6.33 2.21
CA THR A 259 -20.00 5.50 1.12
C THR A 259 -21.12 4.77 0.39
N LYS A 260 -20.98 4.60 -0.90
CA LYS A 260 -21.90 3.80 -1.72
C LYS A 260 -21.64 2.29 -1.60
N ASN A 261 -20.50 1.93 -1.03
CA ASN A 261 -20.01 0.55 -0.90
C ASN A 261 -20.08 0.06 0.56
N GLU A 262 -21.08 0.57 1.36
CA GLU A 262 -21.15 0.25 2.79
C GLU A 262 -21.25 -1.26 3.06
N ARG A 263 -22.02 -1.98 2.25
CA ARG A 263 -22.17 -3.43 2.38
C ARG A 263 -20.82 -4.13 2.18
N GLU A 264 -20.12 -3.81 1.11
CA GLU A 264 -18.82 -4.39 0.76
C GLU A 264 -17.74 -4.04 1.80
N ALA A 265 -17.79 -2.80 2.32
CA ALA A 265 -16.90 -2.36 3.39
C ALA A 265 -17.17 -3.12 4.70
N ARG A 266 -18.42 -3.35 5.08
CA ARG A 266 -18.79 -4.19 6.22
C ARG A 266 -18.36 -5.65 6.04
N GLU A 267 -18.50 -6.20 4.83
CA GLU A 267 -18.00 -7.55 4.50
C GLU A 267 -16.48 -7.63 4.65
N PHE A 268 -15.74 -6.59 4.24
CA PHE A 268 -14.29 -6.53 4.44
C PHE A 268 -13.91 -6.46 5.92
N VAL A 269 -14.62 -5.66 6.74
CA VAL A 269 -14.45 -5.65 8.21
C VAL A 269 -14.62 -7.06 8.80
N GLN A 270 -15.70 -7.74 8.43
CA GLN A 270 -15.96 -9.11 8.89
C GLN A 270 -14.88 -10.09 8.41
N PHE A 271 -14.35 -9.91 7.20
CA PHE A 271 -13.27 -10.74 6.66
C PHE A 271 -11.99 -10.56 7.48
N VAL A 272 -11.59 -9.33 7.78
CA VAL A 272 -10.42 -9.02 8.63
C VAL A 272 -10.56 -9.64 10.00
N MET A 273 -11.77 -9.58 10.61
CA MET A 273 -12.07 -10.13 11.93
C MET A 273 -12.27 -11.66 11.93
N GLY A 274 -12.48 -12.26 10.77
CA GLY A 274 -12.67 -13.71 10.61
C GLY A 274 -11.38 -14.51 10.78
N SER A 275 -11.48 -15.84 10.79
CA SER A 275 -10.35 -16.75 11.04
C SER A 275 -9.19 -16.50 10.07
N GLN A 276 -9.47 -16.39 8.78
CA GLN A 276 -8.46 -16.17 7.75
C GLN A 276 -7.78 -14.79 7.89
N GLY A 277 -8.56 -13.73 8.15
CA GLY A 277 -8.02 -12.40 8.38
C GLY A 277 -7.11 -12.34 9.61
N ARG A 278 -7.56 -12.93 10.71
CA ARG A 278 -6.79 -13.04 11.96
C ARG A 278 -5.47 -13.80 11.76
N GLU A 279 -5.48 -14.89 10.98
CA GLU A 279 -4.28 -15.66 10.65
C GLU A 279 -3.28 -14.81 9.84
N ILE A 280 -3.76 -14.09 8.83
CA ILE A 280 -2.92 -13.18 8.05
C ILE A 280 -2.33 -12.09 8.95
N MET A 281 -3.11 -11.46 9.82
CA MET A 281 -2.59 -10.44 10.73
C MET A 281 -1.46 -10.98 11.63
N ARG A 282 -1.62 -12.17 12.23
CA ARG A 282 -0.55 -12.81 13.03
C ARG A 282 0.71 -13.09 12.21
N LYS A 283 0.56 -13.58 10.98
CA LYS A 283 1.67 -13.85 10.05
C LYS A 283 2.54 -12.60 9.83
N TYR A 284 1.94 -11.42 9.88
CA TYR A 284 2.65 -10.15 9.73
C TYR A 284 3.03 -9.49 11.06
N GLY A 285 3.02 -10.24 12.17
CA GLY A 285 3.53 -9.78 13.46
C GLY A 285 2.59 -8.85 14.24
N PHE A 286 1.31 -8.88 13.93
CA PHE A 286 0.31 -8.21 14.75
C PHE A 286 -0.19 -9.13 15.86
N THR A 287 -0.35 -8.59 17.07
CA THR A 287 -1.06 -9.24 18.17
C THR A 287 -2.55 -8.96 18.02
N LEU A 288 -3.38 -9.95 18.26
CA LEU A 288 -4.83 -9.78 18.14
C LEU A 288 -5.48 -9.48 19.50
N PRO A 289 -6.67 -8.85 19.52
CA PRO A 289 -7.40 -8.62 20.76
C PRO A 289 -7.56 -9.91 21.58
N GLY A 290 -7.18 -9.83 22.85
CA GLY A 290 -7.22 -10.97 23.79
C GLY A 290 -5.96 -11.88 23.78
N GLU A 291 -4.98 -11.62 22.92
CA GLU A 291 -3.71 -12.35 22.89
C GLU A 291 -2.63 -11.64 23.72
N ALA A 292 -1.69 -12.44 24.24
CA ALA A 292 -0.49 -11.88 24.86
C ALA A 292 0.40 -11.18 23.82
N PRO A 293 1.05 -10.06 24.18
CA PRO A 293 1.93 -9.36 23.25
C PRO A 293 3.17 -10.20 22.92
N ILE A 294 3.70 -10.01 21.70
CA ILE A 294 4.96 -10.61 21.25
C ILE A 294 6.09 -10.03 22.08
N ARG A 295 6.90 -10.88 22.73
CA ARG A 295 8.02 -10.48 23.59
C ARG A 295 9.32 -10.34 22.81
N PRO A 296 10.27 -9.51 23.31
CA PRO A 296 11.63 -9.49 22.78
C PRO A 296 12.24 -10.92 22.74
N GLY A 297 12.77 -11.31 21.58
CA GLY A 297 13.30 -12.65 21.34
C GLY A 297 12.31 -13.71 20.87
N GLU A 298 10.99 -13.45 20.91
CA GLU A 298 9.98 -14.31 20.30
C GLU A 298 9.84 -13.96 18.81
N ALA A 299 10.15 -14.92 17.96
CA ALA A 299 9.85 -14.78 16.53
C ALA A 299 8.33 -14.92 16.32
N PRO A 300 7.70 -14.12 15.45
CA PRO A 300 6.32 -14.38 15.04
C PRO A 300 6.20 -15.80 14.49
N ILE A 301 5.14 -16.48 14.84
CA ILE A 301 4.86 -17.83 14.33
C ILE A 301 4.78 -17.74 12.78
N ARG A 302 5.69 -18.44 12.12
CA ARG A 302 5.75 -18.55 10.65
C ARG A 302 4.64 -19.42 10.11
#